data_50c763821c833a121f12fcdc7e6409c8
#
_entry.id   50c763821c833a121f12fcdc7e6409c8
#
_cell.length_a   1.000
_cell.length_b   1.000
_cell.length_c   1.000
_cell.angle_alpha   90.00
_cell.angle_beta   90.00
_cell.angle_gamma   90.00
#
_symmetry.space_group_name_H-M   'P 1'
#
loop_
_entity.id
_entity.type
_entity.pdbx_description
1 polymer ?
#
loop_
_entity_poly.entity_id
_entity_poly.type
_entity_poly.pdbx_seq_one_letter_code
_entity_poly.pdbx_strand_id
1 'polypeptide(L)'
;IVDLTIASFVYLASDQIINQAAKLRYVTGGQVRVPVVFRMSMWHNGANAAQHSDRPYPMFMNVPGLKVIAPATPSDMKGMLKSAIRDDDPVIVFEDNDLWGRKEAVSTDPDFLVPLGKAAVRREGTDVTIVSVAGCLPHALAAAELLAKENISAEVIDVRSLVPLDAAA
;
A
#
# COMPACT_ATOMS: atom_id res chain seq x y z
N ILE A 1 7.33 -6.55 -13.43
CA ILE A 1 6.72 -5.31 -12.90
C ILE A 1 6.17 -4.53 -14.08
N VAL A 2 4.94 -4.07 -13.97
CA VAL A 2 4.27 -3.16 -14.91
C VAL A 2 4.15 -1.81 -14.21
N ASP A 3 4.71 -0.76 -14.79
CA ASP A 3 4.63 0.60 -14.29
C ASP A 3 3.54 1.37 -15.05
N LEU A 4 2.52 1.84 -14.33
CA LEU A 4 1.41 2.62 -14.88
C LEU A 4 1.60 4.12 -14.65
N THR A 5 2.75 4.52 -14.15
CA THR A 5 3.17 5.89 -13.86
C THR A 5 2.27 6.57 -12.82
N ILE A 6 1.10 7.03 -13.22
CA ILE A 6 0.13 7.75 -12.36
C ILE A 6 -1.08 6.84 -12.11
N ALA A 7 -1.55 6.80 -10.87
CA ALA A 7 -2.63 5.90 -10.44
C ALA A 7 -3.92 6.08 -11.24
N SER A 8 -4.25 7.29 -11.66
CA SER A 8 -5.44 7.54 -12.51
C SER A 8 -5.37 6.86 -13.88
N PHE A 9 -4.17 6.52 -14.38
CA PHE A 9 -4.04 5.82 -15.67
C PHE A 9 -4.41 4.34 -15.58
N VAL A 10 -4.58 3.81 -14.38
CA VAL A 10 -5.02 2.42 -14.16
C VAL A 10 -6.40 2.15 -14.75
N TYR A 11 -7.24 3.17 -14.91
CA TYR A 11 -8.56 3.00 -15.53
C TYR A 11 -8.48 2.46 -16.95
N LEU A 12 -7.45 2.83 -17.72
CA LEU A 12 -7.21 2.28 -19.07
C LEU A 12 -6.77 0.80 -19.04
N ALA A 13 -6.14 0.37 -17.97
CA ALA A 13 -5.65 -0.99 -17.80
C ALA A 13 -6.59 -1.87 -16.95
N SER A 14 -7.76 -1.37 -16.54
CA SER A 14 -8.62 -2.03 -15.56
C SER A 14 -9.09 -3.42 -16.01
N ASP A 15 -9.41 -3.63 -17.28
CA ASP A 15 -9.78 -4.95 -17.79
C ASP A 15 -8.61 -5.94 -17.64
N GLN A 16 -7.40 -5.56 -18.00
CA GLN A 16 -6.23 -6.42 -17.90
C GLN A 16 -5.92 -6.81 -16.45
N ILE A 17 -6.17 -5.93 -15.50
CA ILE A 17 -5.96 -6.18 -14.08
C ILE A 17 -7.11 -7.00 -13.49
N ILE A 18 -8.36 -6.54 -13.68
CA ILE A 18 -9.55 -7.08 -12.99
C ILE A 18 -10.06 -8.36 -13.65
N ASN A 19 -10.12 -8.41 -14.97
CA ASN A 19 -10.69 -9.55 -15.68
C ASN A 19 -9.64 -10.58 -16.07
N GLN A 20 -8.43 -10.14 -16.43
CA GLN A 20 -7.39 -11.06 -16.87
C GLN A 20 -6.52 -11.48 -15.69
N ALA A 21 -5.67 -10.62 -15.14
CA ALA A 21 -4.68 -11.00 -14.14
C ALA A 21 -5.33 -11.57 -12.86
N ALA A 22 -6.33 -10.89 -12.31
CA ALA A 22 -6.98 -11.32 -11.07
C ALA A 22 -7.68 -12.67 -11.17
N LYS A 23 -8.27 -12.99 -12.33
CA LYS A 23 -9.13 -14.17 -12.49
C LYS A 23 -8.45 -15.36 -13.15
N LEU A 24 -7.29 -15.15 -13.79
CA LEU A 24 -6.65 -16.18 -14.61
C LEU A 24 -6.35 -17.47 -13.79
N ARG A 25 -5.85 -17.34 -12.57
CA ARG A 25 -5.61 -18.50 -11.71
C ARG A 25 -6.89 -19.25 -11.38
N TYR A 26 -7.98 -18.56 -11.14
CA TYR A 26 -9.27 -19.19 -10.85
C TYR A 26 -9.84 -19.92 -12.08
N VAL A 27 -9.89 -19.27 -13.24
CA VAL A 27 -10.47 -19.86 -14.46
C VAL A 27 -9.67 -21.03 -15.00
N THR A 28 -8.38 -21.13 -14.64
CA THR A 28 -7.51 -22.27 -14.99
C THR A 28 -7.48 -23.35 -13.92
N GLY A 29 -8.36 -23.27 -12.90
CA GLY A 29 -8.40 -24.26 -11.82
C GLY A 29 -7.11 -24.30 -10.98
N GLY A 30 -6.42 -23.16 -10.83
CA GLY A 30 -5.18 -23.05 -10.06
C GLY A 30 -3.90 -23.50 -10.79
N GLN A 31 -3.99 -23.91 -12.05
CA GLN A 31 -2.85 -24.42 -12.82
C GLN A 31 -1.87 -23.31 -13.23
N VAL A 32 -2.35 -22.08 -13.33
CA VAL A 32 -1.54 -20.91 -13.75
C VAL A 32 -1.29 -20.00 -12.56
N ARG A 33 -0.05 -19.54 -12.41
CA ARG A 33 0.33 -18.45 -11.50
C ARG A 33 0.43 -17.15 -12.30
N VAL A 34 0.19 -16.02 -11.64
CA VAL A 34 0.24 -14.71 -12.28
C VAL A 34 1.13 -13.77 -11.45
N PRO A 35 2.45 -14.01 -11.42
CA PRO A 35 3.40 -13.25 -10.62
C PRO A 35 3.66 -11.88 -11.24
N VAL A 36 2.68 -10.99 -11.21
CA VAL A 36 2.79 -9.65 -11.79
C VAL A 36 2.58 -8.59 -10.70
N VAL A 37 3.43 -7.57 -10.72
CA VAL A 37 3.31 -6.40 -9.87
C VAL A 37 2.91 -5.22 -10.75
N PHE A 38 1.76 -4.61 -10.45
CA PHE A 38 1.31 -3.35 -11.02
C PHE A 38 1.69 -2.23 -10.07
N ARG A 39 2.54 -1.33 -10.51
CA ARG A 39 3.07 -0.21 -9.72
C ARG A 39 2.56 1.11 -10.27
N MET A 40 2.12 2.01 -9.39
CA MET A 40 1.62 3.32 -9.78
C MET A 40 1.75 4.34 -8.66
N SER A 41 1.97 5.61 -9.02
CA SER A 41 2.09 6.70 -8.07
C SER A 41 0.78 7.49 -7.94
N MET A 42 0.45 7.84 -6.71
CA MET A 42 -0.67 8.72 -6.37
C MET A 42 -0.13 10.13 -6.12
N TRP A 43 -0.64 11.08 -6.86
CA TRP A 43 -0.23 12.47 -6.77
C TRP A 43 -1.28 13.28 -6.01
N HIS A 44 -1.01 13.56 -4.74
CA HIS A 44 -1.97 14.18 -3.85
C HIS A 44 -1.76 15.69 -3.69
N ASN A 45 -0.59 16.09 -3.23
CA ASN A 45 -0.31 17.50 -2.93
C ASN A 45 0.10 18.33 -4.15
N GLY A 46 0.45 17.69 -5.24
CA GLY A 46 0.80 18.37 -6.48
C GLY A 46 -0.41 18.90 -7.25
N ALA A 47 -1.61 18.42 -6.93
CA ALA A 47 -2.88 18.78 -7.58
C ALA A 47 -2.75 18.90 -9.11
N ASN A 48 -2.34 17.83 -9.77
CA ASN A 48 -2.18 17.79 -11.22
C ASN A 48 -3.52 17.65 -11.95
N ALA A 49 -4.47 18.50 -11.64
CA ALA A 49 -5.84 18.46 -12.12
C ALA A 49 -6.58 17.14 -11.75
N ALA A 50 -7.83 17.00 -12.17
CA ALA A 50 -8.67 15.86 -11.80
C ALA A 50 -8.12 14.53 -12.31
N GLN A 51 -7.54 14.52 -13.51
CA GLN A 51 -7.09 13.29 -14.17
C GLN A 51 -5.81 12.66 -13.56
N HIS A 52 -5.16 13.31 -12.60
CA HIS A 52 -3.89 12.85 -12.01
C HIS A 52 -3.92 12.81 -10.48
N SER A 53 -5.09 13.00 -9.87
CA SER A 53 -5.21 13.16 -8.41
C SER A 53 -6.08 12.08 -7.74
N ASP A 54 -6.36 10.99 -8.42
CA ASP A 54 -7.18 9.90 -7.88
C ASP A 54 -6.42 9.02 -6.89
N ARG A 55 -7.21 8.39 -6.00
CA ARG A 55 -6.78 7.32 -5.11
C ARG A 55 -7.64 6.08 -5.37
N PRO A 56 -7.35 5.30 -6.40
CA PRO A 56 -8.24 4.27 -6.91
C PRO A 56 -8.22 2.95 -6.12
N TYR A 57 -7.66 2.88 -4.91
CA TYR A 57 -7.61 1.60 -4.16
C TYR A 57 -9.00 0.95 -4.03
N PRO A 58 -10.11 1.70 -3.74
CA PRO A 58 -11.40 1.04 -3.53
C PRO A 58 -11.88 0.24 -4.73
N MET A 59 -11.47 0.64 -5.94
CA MET A 59 -11.80 -0.09 -7.17
C MET A 59 -11.24 -1.51 -7.18
N PHE A 60 -10.12 -1.74 -6.51
CA PHE A 60 -9.41 -3.03 -6.52
C PHE A 60 -9.58 -3.83 -5.23
N MET A 61 -10.00 -3.17 -4.14
CA MET A 61 -10.07 -3.81 -2.82
C MET A 61 -11.12 -4.92 -2.73
N ASN A 62 -12.14 -4.90 -3.59
CA ASN A 62 -13.19 -5.93 -3.64
C ASN A 62 -13.02 -6.92 -4.80
N VAL A 63 -11.87 -6.91 -5.48
CA VAL A 63 -11.61 -7.82 -6.60
C VAL A 63 -10.88 -9.07 -6.09
N PRO A 64 -11.54 -10.25 -6.07
CA PRO A 64 -10.87 -11.48 -5.68
C PRO A 64 -9.69 -11.81 -6.61
N GLY A 65 -8.59 -12.30 -6.01
CA GLY A 65 -7.37 -12.65 -6.75
C GLY A 65 -6.33 -11.54 -6.84
N LEU A 66 -6.62 -10.32 -6.33
CA LEU A 66 -5.65 -9.24 -6.22
C LEU A 66 -5.17 -9.08 -4.77
N LYS A 67 -3.92 -8.70 -4.61
CA LYS A 67 -3.38 -8.10 -3.39
C LYS A 67 -3.14 -6.61 -3.62
N VAL A 68 -3.40 -5.79 -2.61
CA VAL A 68 -3.27 -4.32 -2.72
C VAL A 68 -2.47 -3.80 -1.54
N ILE A 69 -1.38 -3.10 -1.83
CA ILE A 69 -0.51 -2.51 -0.81
C ILE A 69 -0.26 -1.03 -1.08
N ALA A 70 -0.05 -0.28 -0.01
CA ALA A 70 0.25 1.15 -0.03
C ALA A 70 1.28 1.48 1.06
N PRO A 71 2.56 1.10 0.86
CA PRO A 71 3.62 1.30 1.85
C PRO A 71 3.86 2.78 2.11
N ALA A 72 4.11 3.13 3.39
CA ALA A 72 4.26 4.51 3.83
C ALA A 72 5.69 4.89 4.25
N THR A 73 6.61 3.93 4.33
CA THR A 73 8.02 4.17 4.71
C THR A 73 8.98 3.58 3.69
N PRO A 74 10.22 4.10 3.58
CA PRO A 74 11.24 3.51 2.70
C PRO A 74 11.53 2.04 3.00
N SER A 75 11.53 1.64 4.26
CA SER A 75 11.73 0.24 4.67
C SER A 75 10.60 -0.66 4.19
N ASP A 76 9.35 -0.22 4.40
CA ASP A 76 8.19 -0.97 3.90
C ASP A 76 8.17 -1.03 2.38
N MET A 77 8.46 0.08 1.71
CA MET A 77 8.51 0.09 0.25
C MET A 77 9.50 -0.93 -0.28
N LYS A 78 10.72 -0.98 0.28
CA LYS A 78 11.70 -2.00 -0.09
C LYS A 78 11.22 -3.41 0.22
N GLY A 79 10.78 -3.66 1.45
CA GLY A 79 10.43 -5.00 1.92
C GLY A 79 9.17 -5.55 1.28
N MET A 80 8.11 -4.73 1.18
CA MET A 80 6.83 -5.13 0.60
C MET A 80 6.90 -5.27 -0.93
N LEU A 81 7.64 -4.40 -1.62
CA LEU A 81 7.84 -4.55 -3.07
C LEU A 81 8.58 -5.85 -3.40
N LYS A 82 9.61 -6.20 -2.61
CA LYS A 82 10.30 -7.49 -2.75
C LYS A 82 9.37 -8.67 -2.47
N SER A 83 8.49 -8.56 -1.47
CA SER A 83 7.47 -9.58 -1.19
C SER A 83 6.48 -9.70 -2.35
N ALA A 84 6.04 -8.58 -2.92
CA ALA A 84 5.14 -8.55 -4.07
C ALA A 84 5.76 -9.20 -5.32
N ILE A 85 7.06 -8.98 -5.58
CA ILE A 85 7.79 -9.59 -6.70
C ILE A 85 7.89 -11.12 -6.55
N ARG A 86 7.95 -11.61 -5.31
CA ARG A 86 8.05 -13.04 -4.98
C ARG A 86 6.69 -13.72 -4.83
N ASP A 87 5.61 -12.98 -4.93
CA ASP A 87 4.26 -13.52 -4.80
C ASP A 87 3.82 -14.21 -6.10
N ASP A 88 3.06 -15.30 -5.98
CA ASP A 88 2.51 -16.04 -7.11
C ASP A 88 1.23 -15.42 -7.69
N ASP A 89 0.64 -14.47 -6.97
CA ASP A 89 -0.60 -13.77 -7.33
C ASP A 89 -0.34 -12.30 -7.69
N PRO A 90 -1.22 -11.67 -8.46
CA PRO A 90 -1.06 -10.26 -8.84
C PRO A 90 -1.10 -9.33 -7.62
N VAL A 91 -0.13 -8.42 -7.54
CA VAL A 91 -0.04 -7.41 -6.48
C VAL A 91 -0.09 -6.00 -7.08
N ILE A 92 -0.97 -5.16 -6.55
CA ILE A 92 -0.99 -3.73 -6.88
C ILE A 92 -0.24 -2.96 -5.79
N VAL A 93 0.71 -2.13 -6.20
CA VAL A 93 1.50 -1.26 -5.32
C VAL A 93 1.15 0.19 -5.61
N PHE A 94 0.52 0.84 -4.65
CA PHE A 94 0.25 2.27 -4.69
C PHE A 94 1.33 3.03 -3.94
N GLU A 95 2.00 3.96 -4.61
CA GLU A 95 3.03 4.82 -4.06
C GLU A 95 2.50 6.24 -3.90
N ASP A 96 2.61 6.80 -2.70
CA ASP A 96 2.25 8.19 -2.48
C ASP A 96 3.45 9.09 -2.74
N ASN A 97 3.34 10.03 -3.66
CA ASN A 97 4.44 10.91 -4.05
C ASN A 97 4.90 11.84 -2.91
N ASP A 98 4.02 12.12 -1.95
CA ASP A 98 4.37 12.92 -0.78
C ASP A 98 5.42 12.24 0.12
N LEU A 99 5.59 10.93 -0.06
CA LEU A 99 6.55 10.11 0.69
C LEU A 99 7.91 9.97 -0.01
N TRP A 100 8.05 10.34 -1.29
CA TRP A 100 9.26 10.10 -2.08
C TRP A 100 10.53 10.78 -1.54
N GLY A 101 10.37 11.91 -0.85
CA GLY A 101 11.48 12.63 -0.23
C GLY A 101 11.91 12.07 1.14
N ARG A 102 11.19 11.08 1.67
CA ARG A 102 11.48 10.54 3.01
C ARG A 102 12.72 9.66 3.02
N LYS A 103 13.46 9.76 4.11
CA LYS A 103 14.72 9.02 4.33
C LYS A 103 14.66 8.34 5.69
N GLU A 104 15.08 7.10 5.73
CA GLU A 104 15.32 6.34 6.96
C GLU A 104 16.42 5.30 6.74
N ALA A 105 16.92 4.72 7.81
CA ALA A 105 17.81 3.57 7.72
C ALA A 105 17.02 2.35 7.22
N VAL A 106 17.42 1.79 6.09
CA VAL A 106 16.79 0.62 5.48
C VAL A 106 17.77 -0.55 5.56
N SER A 107 17.26 -1.75 5.91
CA SER A 107 18.08 -2.96 5.95
C SER A 107 18.85 -3.17 4.65
N THR A 108 20.15 -3.47 4.74
CA THR A 108 20.99 -3.85 3.58
C THR A 108 20.92 -5.33 3.26
N ASP A 109 20.26 -6.13 4.11
CA ASP A 109 20.07 -7.55 3.90
C ASP A 109 19.35 -7.80 2.54
N PRO A 110 19.95 -8.60 1.65
CA PRO A 110 19.32 -8.96 0.37
C PRO A 110 18.02 -9.77 0.57
N ASP A 111 17.85 -10.43 1.69
CA ASP A 111 16.65 -11.24 2.00
C ASP A 111 15.65 -10.52 2.88
N PHE A 112 15.87 -9.25 3.19
CA PHE A 112 14.90 -8.44 3.92
C PHE A 112 13.57 -8.37 3.17
N LEU A 113 12.51 -8.84 3.82
CA LEU A 113 11.12 -8.85 3.34
C LEU A 113 10.21 -8.27 4.41
N VAL A 114 9.13 -7.65 3.97
CA VAL A 114 8.00 -7.27 4.82
C VAL A 114 6.78 -8.05 4.34
N PRO A 115 6.11 -8.83 5.20
CA PRO A 115 4.98 -9.66 4.79
C PRO A 115 3.79 -8.80 4.33
N LEU A 116 3.12 -9.25 3.28
CA LEU A 116 1.84 -8.69 2.86
C LEU A 116 0.74 -9.14 3.82
N GLY A 117 -0.29 -8.32 4.01
CA GLY A 117 -1.39 -8.61 4.93
C GLY A 117 -1.07 -8.35 6.40
N LYS A 118 -0.03 -7.56 6.69
CA LYS A 118 0.33 -7.15 8.04
C LYS A 118 0.40 -5.64 8.18
N ALA A 119 -0.35 -5.10 9.13
CA ALA A 119 -0.24 -3.72 9.57
C ALA A 119 1.05 -3.50 10.40
N ALA A 120 1.36 -2.26 10.72
CA ALA A 120 2.45 -1.92 11.64
C ALA A 120 1.98 -0.90 12.67
N VAL A 121 2.16 -1.21 13.94
CA VAL A 121 2.04 -0.22 15.01
C VAL A 121 3.27 0.69 14.92
N ARG A 122 3.07 1.95 14.57
CA ARG A 122 4.13 2.97 14.43
C ARG A 122 4.36 3.75 15.70
N ARG A 123 3.35 3.78 16.55
CA ARG A 123 3.40 4.37 17.88
C ARG A 123 2.42 3.62 18.78
N GLU A 124 2.88 3.22 19.93
CA GLU A 124 2.02 2.67 20.98
C GLU A 124 1.22 3.79 21.67
N GLY A 125 0.02 3.49 22.10
CA GLY A 125 -0.86 4.39 22.83
C GLY A 125 -2.01 3.66 23.54
N THR A 126 -2.68 4.34 24.48
CA THR A 126 -3.69 3.71 25.34
C THR A 126 -5.04 4.40 25.33
N ASP A 127 -5.14 5.65 24.86
CA ASP A 127 -6.35 6.46 24.97
C ASP A 127 -7.15 6.53 23.67
N VAL A 128 -6.45 6.55 22.52
CA VAL A 128 -7.07 6.61 21.19
C VAL A 128 -6.19 5.92 20.17
N THR A 129 -6.79 5.26 19.18
CA THR A 129 -6.08 4.66 18.04
C THR A 129 -6.34 5.48 16.77
N ILE A 130 -5.27 5.86 16.08
CA ILE A 130 -5.30 6.52 14.77
C ILE A 130 -4.89 5.49 13.72
N VAL A 131 -5.83 5.09 12.86
CA VAL A 131 -5.57 4.19 11.75
C VAL A 131 -5.27 5.02 10.50
N SER A 132 -4.16 4.74 9.84
CA SER A 132 -3.69 5.51 8.69
C SER A 132 -3.21 4.64 7.54
N VAL A 133 -3.10 5.23 6.36
CA VAL A 133 -2.60 4.57 5.15
C VAL A 133 -1.79 5.54 4.30
N ALA A 134 -0.70 5.05 3.71
CA ALA A 134 0.14 5.78 2.74
C ALA A 134 0.54 7.18 3.24
N GLY A 135 0.33 8.23 2.44
CA GLY A 135 0.67 9.62 2.76
C GLY A 135 -0.02 10.20 3.99
N CYS A 136 -1.03 9.54 4.55
CA CYS A 136 -1.65 9.95 5.81
C CYS A 136 -0.80 9.63 7.05
N LEU A 137 0.13 8.66 6.96
CA LEU A 137 0.94 8.24 8.11
C LEU A 137 1.73 9.38 8.77
N PRO A 138 2.44 10.26 8.03
CA PRO A 138 3.13 11.38 8.66
C PRO A 138 2.23 12.33 9.43
N HIS A 139 1.03 12.57 8.89
CA HIS A 139 0.04 13.44 9.52
C HIS A 139 -0.53 12.80 10.80
N ALA A 140 -0.78 11.47 10.77
CA ALA A 140 -1.21 10.71 11.93
C ALA A 140 -0.16 10.76 13.06
N LEU A 141 1.11 10.57 12.72
CA LEU A 141 2.20 10.66 13.70
C LEU A 141 2.33 12.09 14.27
N ALA A 142 2.24 13.13 13.43
CA ALA A 142 2.26 14.51 13.89
C ALA A 142 1.05 14.84 14.79
N ALA A 143 -0.13 14.34 14.46
CA ALA A 143 -1.32 14.48 15.30
C ALA A 143 -1.14 13.79 16.67
N ALA A 144 -0.55 12.59 16.70
CA ALA A 144 -0.24 11.89 17.95
C ALA A 144 0.75 12.67 18.84
N GLU A 145 1.73 13.38 18.25
CA GLU A 145 2.63 14.27 18.98
C GLU A 145 1.91 15.50 19.57
N LEU A 146 0.90 16.03 18.87
CA LEU A 146 0.08 17.12 19.39
C LEU A 146 -0.81 16.64 20.54
N LEU A 147 -1.46 15.48 20.39
CA LEU A 147 -2.28 14.86 21.45
C LEU A 147 -1.46 14.58 22.71
N ALA A 148 -0.22 14.15 22.57
CA ALA A 148 0.65 13.91 23.72
C ALA A 148 0.90 15.18 24.56
N LYS A 149 0.88 16.38 23.98
CA LYS A 149 0.99 17.65 24.70
C LYS A 149 -0.26 17.95 25.56
N GLU A 150 -1.37 17.35 25.17
CA GLU A 150 -2.65 17.41 25.89
C GLU A 150 -2.83 16.20 26.83
N ASN A 151 -1.75 15.43 27.09
CA ASN A 151 -1.75 14.20 27.91
C ASN A 151 -2.67 13.09 27.35
N ILE A 152 -2.87 13.02 26.05
CA ILE A 152 -3.60 11.96 25.37
C ILE A 152 -2.61 11.02 24.69
N SER A 153 -2.62 9.75 25.10
CA SER A 153 -1.73 8.71 24.57
C SER A 153 -2.36 8.08 23.31
N ALA A 154 -1.90 8.49 22.13
CA ALA A 154 -2.41 8.01 20.86
C ALA A 154 -1.55 6.88 20.29
N GLU A 155 -2.18 5.74 20.01
CA GLU A 155 -1.63 4.70 19.15
C GLU A 155 -1.75 5.10 17.68
N VAL A 156 -0.77 4.74 16.86
CA VAL A 156 -0.83 4.95 15.39
C VAL A 156 -0.57 3.63 14.69
N ILE A 157 -1.59 3.17 13.95
CA ILE A 157 -1.52 1.97 13.12
C ILE A 157 -1.40 2.36 11.65
N ASP A 158 -0.35 1.88 10.99
CA ASP A 158 -0.16 1.99 9.55
C ASP A 158 -0.66 0.70 8.89
N VAL A 159 -1.76 0.80 8.16
CA VAL A 159 -2.42 -0.33 7.50
C VAL A 159 -1.51 -0.97 6.45
N ARG A 160 -0.80 -0.20 5.67
CA ARG A 160 0.14 -0.51 4.58
C ARG A 160 -0.24 -1.67 3.64
N SER A 161 -1.07 -2.63 4.08
CA SER A 161 -1.67 -3.69 3.24
C SER A 161 -3.19 -3.57 3.30
N LEU A 162 -3.80 -3.26 2.16
CA LEU A 162 -5.25 -3.06 2.05
C LEU A 162 -5.96 -4.37 1.72
N VAL A 163 -5.29 -5.25 0.94
CA VAL A 163 -5.75 -6.60 0.62
C VAL A 163 -4.54 -7.55 0.62
N PRO A 164 -4.52 -8.55 1.49
CA PRO A 164 -5.44 -8.74 2.61
C PRO A 164 -5.23 -7.67 3.69
N LEU A 165 -6.30 -7.34 4.40
CA LEU A 165 -6.27 -6.44 5.55
C LEU A 165 -5.87 -7.22 6.80
N ASP A 166 -5.02 -6.63 7.66
CA ASP A 166 -4.73 -7.15 9.00
C ASP A 166 -5.83 -6.71 9.97
N ALA A 167 -6.93 -7.44 9.98
CA ALA A 167 -8.08 -7.12 10.82
C ALA A 167 -7.87 -7.50 12.31
N ALA A 168 -6.73 -8.08 12.64
CA ALA A 168 -6.39 -8.47 14.02
C ALA A 168 -5.45 -7.45 14.71
N ALA A 169 -4.93 -6.49 13.95
CA ALA A 169 -4.06 -5.45 14.46
C ALA A 169 -4.79 -4.41 15.27
#